data_be34d9e2eb2c192ef9cb57c7136c419e
#
_entry.id   be34d9e2eb2c192ef9cb57c7136c419e
#
_cell.length_a   1.000
_cell.length_b   1.000
_cell.length_c   1.000
_cell.angle_alpha   90.00
_cell.angle_beta   90.00
_cell.angle_gamma   90.00
#
_symmetry.space_group_name_H-M   'P 1'
#
loop_
_entity.id
_entity.type
_entity.pdbx_description
1 polymer ?
#
loop_
_entity_poly.entity_id
_entity_poly.type
_entity_poly.pdbx_seq_one_letter_code
_entity_poly.pdbx_strand_id
1 'polypeptide(L)'
;KNVTAAYRRKLDAIFARRKEYARASSGTCRFDFQPQLDKSFSRGFTHYFLQGRGGEITSFDTPKSLGEEMGTLKEQRGGYLTVAGVKPFHNGDGVCFLDEQGRLQGFRINRVDGNKLYPAGEVSRIKPRTRLYRNFDQEFERILTRKSSERKIGVCWELADTSFGFSLTAADEDDNRVTLSFPYPKELARTPQVDNLRNQLGKLGNTPFEIAGYLSEDASGIR
;
A
#
# COMPACT_ATOMS: atom_id res chain seq x y z
N LYS A 1 -4.87 -3.42 -3.78
CA LYS A 1 -4.05 -2.78 -2.74
C LYS A 1 -4.27 -1.26 -2.66
N ASN A 2 -4.18 -0.51 -3.78
CA ASN A 2 -4.18 0.95 -3.79
C ASN A 2 -5.42 1.56 -3.11
N VAL A 3 -6.62 1.20 -3.59
CA VAL A 3 -7.89 1.70 -3.02
C VAL A 3 -8.05 1.31 -1.55
N THR A 4 -7.76 0.04 -1.22
CA THR A 4 -7.82 -0.45 0.18
C THR A 4 -6.89 0.33 1.10
N ALA A 5 -5.66 0.63 0.64
CA ALA A 5 -4.70 1.42 1.40
C ALA A 5 -5.18 2.87 1.63
N ALA A 6 -5.82 3.49 0.61
CA ALA A 6 -6.39 4.83 0.75
C ALA A 6 -7.48 4.88 1.82
N TYR A 7 -8.43 3.93 1.78
CA TYR A 7 -9.47 3.82 2.79
C TYR A 7 -8.91 3.52 4.18
N ARG A 8 -7.95 2.57 4.28
CA ARG A 8 -7.33 2.23 5.56
C ARG A 8 -6.65 3.43 6.20
N ARG A 9 -5.83 4.16 5.46
CA ARG A 9 -5.18 5.38 5.96
C ARG A 9 -6.18 6.44 6.40
N LYS A 10 -7.27 6.61 5.65
CA LYS A 10 -8.31 7.57 6.02
C LYS A 10 -9.02 7.19 7.32
N LEU A 11 -9.35 5.91 7.49
CA LEU A 11 -9.95 5.39 8.72
C LEU A 11 -8.99 5.52 9.90
N ASP A 12 -7.71 5.17 9.74
CA ASP A 12 -6.72 5.31 10.80
C ASP A 12 -6.55 6.77 11.25
N ALA A 13 -6.59 7.72 10.30
CA ALA A 13 -6.55 9.14 10.62
C ALA A 13 -7.81 9.63 11.35
N ILE A 14 -8.97 9.02 11.10
CA ILE A 14 -10.20 9.30 11.84
C ILE A 14 -10.09 8.77 13.27
N PHE A 15 -9.67 7.51 13.45
CA PHE A 15 -9.50 6.91 14.77
C PHE A 15 -8.47 7.64 15.65
N ALA A 16 -7.43 8.19 15.04
CA ALA A 16 -6.45 8.99 15.76
C ALA A 16 -7.04 10.30 16.33
N ARG A 17 -8.04 10.88 15.66
CA ARG A 17 -8.65 12.17 16.03
C ARG A 17 -9.93 12.04 16.83
N ARG A 18 -10.71 10.99 16.60
CA ARG A 18 -12.06 10.79 17.12
C ARG A 18 -12.08 9.56 18.01
N LYS A 19 -11.97 9.80 19.32
CA LYS A 19 -11.86 8.74 20.34
C LYS A 19 -13.14 7.95 20.56
N GLU A 20 -14.27 8.43 20.08
CA GLU A 20 -15.56 7.73 20.10
C GLU A 20 -15.61 6.55 19.11
N TYR A 21 -14.65 6.46 18.21
CA TYR A 21 -14.52 5.34 17.26
C TYR A 21 -13.28 4.50 17.58
N ALA A 22 -13.46 3.20 17.49
CA ALA A 22 -12.39 2.24 17.66
C ALA A 22 -12.30 1.30 16.46
N ARG A 23 -11.18 0.63 16.31
CA ARG A 23 -11.02 -0.44 15.32
C ARG A 23 -11.82 -1.66 15.75
N ALA A 24 -12.51 -2.29 14.81
CA ALA A 24 -13.17 -3.58 15.01
C ALA A 24 -12.26 -4.78 14.70
N SER A 25 -11.03 -4.53 14.31
CA SER A 25 -10.10 -5.59 13.89
C SER A 25 -8.68 -5.33 14.39
N SER A 26 -8.02 -6.37 14.89
CA SER A 26 -6.65 -6.34 15.39
C SER A 26 -5.63 -6.02 14.30
N GLY A 27 -4.47 -5.56 14.71
CA GLY A 27 -3.32 -5.36 13.87
C GLY A 27 -3.23 -4.01 13.17
N THR A 28 -2.01 -3.64 12.84
CA THR A 28 -1.67 -2.39 12.16
C THR A 28 -1.22 -2.66 10.74
N CYS A 29 -1.76 -1.89 9.79
CA CYS A 29 -1.37 -1.98 8.38
C CYS A 29 -0.21 -1.02 8.09
N ARG A 30 0.83 -1.53 7.43
CA ARG A 30 1.95 -0.76 6.90
C ARG A 30 1.95 -0.82 5.39
N PHE A 31 2.29 0.30 4.75
CA PHE A 31 2.32 0.43 3.30
C PHE A 31 3.62 1.11 2.88
N ASP A 32 4.35 0.49 1.94
CA ASP A 32 5.59 1.03 1.36
C ASP A 32 5.32 1.96 0.18
N PHE A 33 4.10 2.46 0.05
CA PHE A 33 3.69 3.37 -1.01
C PHE A 33 2.64 4.37 -0.53
N GLN A 34 2.52 5.47 -1.26
CA GLN A 34 1.42 6.42 -1.10
C GLN A 34 0.27 6.02 -2.02
N PRO A 35 -0.96 5.83 -1.51
CA PRO A 35 -2.11 5.55 -2.36
C PRO A 35 -2.40 6.73 -3.29
N GLN A 36 -2.65 6.41 -4.57
CA GLN A 36 -3.00 7.38 -5.62
C GLN A 36 -4.20 6.80 -6.40
N LEU A 37 -5.39 7.31 -6.12
CA LEU A 37 -6.63 6.71 -6.63
C LEU A 37 -6.80 6.90 -8.13
N ASP A 38 -6.29 7.98 -8.68
CA ASP A 38 -6.25 8.30 -10.11
C ASP A 38 -5.41 7.30 -10.94
N LYS A 39 -4.49 6.58 -10.30
CA LYS A 39 -3.72 5.49 -10.91
C LYS A 39 -4.43 4.13 -10.88
N SER A 40 -5.60 4.04 -10.26
CA SER A 40 -6.45 2.85 -10.32
C SER A 40 -7.52 2.99 -11.40
N PHE A 41 -8.09 1.86 -11.79
CA PHE A 41 -9.20 1.90 -12.74
C PHE A 41 -10.32 2.83 -12.25
N SER A 42 -10.60 3.87 -13.02
CA SER A 42 -11.67 4.83 -12.74
C SER A 42 -12.26 5.36 -14.06
N ARG A 43 -13.58 5.57 -14.06
CA ARG A 43 -14.29 6.30 -15.11
C ARG A 43 -14.69 7.71 -14.69
N GLY A 44 -14.00 8.24 -13.69
CA GLY A 44 -14.29 9.49 -13.00
C GLY A 44 -14.70 9.25 -11.56
N PHE A 45 -14.60 10.29 -10.74
CA PHE A 45 -14.98 10.26 -9.33
C PHE A 45 -16.31 10.97 -9.14
N THR A 46 -17.21 10.36 -8.38
CA THR A 46 -18.50 10.93 -8.04
C THR A 46 -18.76 10.76 -6.55
N HIS A 47 -19.66 11.57 -6.01
CA HIS A 47 -20.18 11.38 -4.65
C HIS A 47 -21.29 10.33 -4.60
N TYR A 48 -21.65 9.75 -5.74
CA TYR A 48 -22.79 8.86 -5.88
C TYR A 48 -24.02 9.48 -5.24
N PHE A 49 -24.69 8.82 -4.35
CA PHE A 49 -25.90 9.35 -3.68
C PHE A 49 -25.64 9.84 -2.24
N LEU A 50 -24.38 10.06 -1.84
CA LEU A 50 -24.05 10.51 -0.47
C LEU A 50 -24.65 11.86 -0.10
N GLN A 51 -24.90 12.72 -1.07
CA GLN A 51 -25.47 14.06 -0.88
C GLN A 51 -26.89 14.19 -1.43
N GLY A 52 -27.58 13.06 -1.61
CA GLY A 52 -28.90 13.01 -2.22
C GLY A 52 -28.86 12.60 -3.70
N ARG A 53 -30.05 12.54 -4.30
CA ARG A 53 -30.20 12.21 -5.75
C ARG A 53 -29.96 13.49 -6.55
N GLY A 54 -28.96 13.47 -7.41
CA GLY A 54 -28.63 14.56 -8.34
C GLY A 54 -27.24 14.40 -8.92
N GLY A 55 -26.97 15.04 -10.05
CA GLY A 55 -25.68 15.01 -10.75
C GLY A 55 -25.46 13.80 -11.64
N GLU A 56 -24.49 13.92 -12.50
CA GLU A 56 -24.04 12.83 -13.38
C GLU A 56 -23.17 11.84 -12.59
N ILE A 57 -23.64 10.62 -12.46
CA ILE A 57 -22.92 9.51 -11.80
C ILE A 57 -22.40 8.48 -12.81
N THR A 58 -22.66 8.70 -14.09
CA THR A 58 -22.32 7.80 -15.19
C THR A 58 -21.27 8.42 -16.10
N SER A 59 -20.44 7.59 -16.72
CA SER A 59 -19.49 8.00 -17.74
C SER A 59 -19.92 7.40 -19.08
N PHE A 60 -20.26 8.26 -20.04
CA PHE A 60 -20.69 7.85 -21.37
C PHE A 60 -19.55 7.85 -22.39
N ASP A 61 -18.42 8.51 -22.10
CA ASP A 61 -17.33 8.70 -23.05
C ASP A 61 -16.60 7.40 -23.39
N THR A 62 -16.37 6.54 -22.40
CA THR A 62 -15.69 5.26 -22.61
C THR A 62 -15.98 4.27 -21.49
N PRO A 63 -16.12 2.95 -21.83
CA PRO A 63 -16.17 1.90 -20.82
C PRO A 63 -14.81 1.62 -20.16
N LYS A 64 -13.71 2.17 -20.70
CA LYS A 64 -12.35 1.99 -20.21
C LYS A 64 -11.94 3.14 -19.31
N SER A 65 -10.93 2.90 -18.47
CA SER A 65 -10.31 3.95 -17.67
C SER A 65 -9.47 4.86 -18.54
N LEU A 66 -9.62 6.18 -18.38
CA LEU A 66 -8.69 7.16 -18.93
C LEU A 66 -7.42 7.24 -18.07
N GLY A 67 -7.56 7.09 -16.75
CA GLY A 67 -6.45 7.21 -15.82
C GLY A 67 -6.11 8.67 -15.51
N GLU A 68 -4.84 8.92 -15.25
CA GLU A 68 -4.31 10.21 -14.81
C GLU A 68 -4.06 11.16 -15.98
N GLU A 69 -4.59 12.39 -15.94
CA GLU A 69 -4.27 13.39 -16.94
C GLU A 69 -2.81 13.84 -16.82
N MET A 70 -2.06 13.74 -17.91
CA MET A 70 -0.63 13.97 -17.98
C MET A 70 -0.25 15.27 -18.69
N GLY A 71 -1.15 15.85 -19.45
CA GLY A 71 -0.94 17.06 -20.24
C GLY A 71 -1.49 16.95 -21.64
N THR A 72 -0.99 17.74 -22.55
CA THR A 72 -1.45 17.82 -23.93
C THR A 72 -0.32 17.53 -24.93
N LEU A 73 -0.69 16.95 -26.07
CA LEU A 73 0.25 16.80 -27.18
C LEU A 73 0.67 18.17 -27.71
N LYS A 74 1.97 18.42 -27.74
CA LYS A 74 2.54 19.61 -28.38
C LYS A 74 2.77 19.36 -29.86
N GLU A 75 3.44 18.27 -30.20
CA GLU A 75 3.72 17.88 -31.58
C GLU A 75 4.00 16.37 -31.69
N GLN A 76 3.82 15.84 -32.89
CA GLN A 76 4.20 14.48 -33.26
C GLN A 76 5.11 14.54 -34.47
N ARG A 77 6.35 14.06 -34.34
CA ARG A 77 7.36 14.04 -35.39
C ARG A 77 8.19 12.76 -35.34
N GLY A 78 8.54 12.23 -36.53
CA GLY A 78 9.63 11.26 -36.68
C GLY A 78 9.67 10.08 -35.71
N GLY A 79 8.49 9.53 -35.34
CA GLY A 79 8.39 8.41 -34.42
C GLY A 79 8.38 8.77 -32.93
N TYR A 80 8.26 10.05 -32.57
CA TYR A 80 8.07 10.46 -31.18
C TYR A 80 6.96 11.51 -31.02
N LEU A 81 6.46 11.64 -29.81
CA LEU A 81 5.48 12.64 -29.40
C LEU A 81 6.10 13.57 -28.35
N THR A 82 5.93 14.88 -28.49
CA THR A 82 6.33 15.85 -27.47
C THR A 82 5.11 16.25 -26.67
N VAL A 83 5.18 16.16 -25.35
CA VAL A 83 4.07 16.45 -24.43
C VAL A 83 4.33 17.74 -23.65
N ALA A 84 3.31 18.58 -23.55
CA ALA A 84 3.27 19.72 -22.66
C ALA A 84 2.54 19.30 -21.37
N GLY A 85 3.29 19.04 -20.33
CA GLY A 85 2.81 18.60 -19.00
C GLY A 85 3.94 18.68 -17.99
N VAL A 86 3.57 18.62 -16.70
CA VAL A 86 4.53 18.70 -15.58
C VAL A 86 4.82 17.36 -14.93
N LYS A 87 3.98 16.36 -15.20
CA LYS A 87 4.12 15.02 -14.60
C LYS A 87 5.06 14.16 -15.46
N PRO A 88 5.99 13.41 -14.85
CA PRO A 88 6.92 12.58 -15.62
C PRO A 88 6.22 11.33 -16.15
N PHE A 89 6.61 10.93 -17.35
CA PHE A 89 6.33 9.60 -17.90
C PHE A 89 7.52 8.67 -17.68
N HIS A 90 7.26 7.37 -17.65
CA HIS A 90 8.28 6.34 -17.53
C HIS A 90 8.19 5.35 -18.69
N ASN A 91 9.30 4.67 -18.93
CA ASN A 91 9.33 3.58 -19.91
C ASN A 91 8.35 2.48 -19.51
N GLY A 92 7.54 2.02 -20.45
CA GLY A 92 6.53 1.02 -20.22
C GLY A 92 5.17 1.57 -19.76
N ASP A 93 5.03 2.89 -19.56
CA ASP A 93 3.72 3.49 -19.28
C ASP A 93 2.75 3.28 -20.43
N GLY A 94 1.46 3.09 -20.10
CA GLY A 94 0.38 3.10 -21.07
C GLY A 94 -0.23 4.49 -21.17
N VAL A 95 -0.29 5.02 -22.37
CA VAL A 95 -0.88 6.32 -22.67
C VAL A 95 -2.14 6.15 -23.51
N CYS A 96 -3.17 6.92 -23.21
CA CYS A 96 -4.38 6.96 -24.03
C CYS A 96 -4.87 8.39 -24.24
N PHE A 97 -5.73 8.52 -25.23
CA PHE A 97 -6.36 9.78 -25.63
C PHE A 97 -7.68 9.49 -26.36
N LEU A 98 -8.55 10.47 -26.44
CA LEU A 98 -9.74 10.41 -27.27
C LEU A 98 -9.42 11.03 -28.65
N ASP A 99 -9.71 10.29 -29.72
CA ASP A 99 -9.57 10.79 -31.08
C ASP A 99 -10.69 11.81 -31.44
N GLU A 100 -10.65 12.34 -32.65
CA GLU A 100 -11.64 13.33 -33.12
C GLU A 100 -13.08 12.80 -33.16
N GLN A 101 -13.25 11.49 -33.20
CA GLN A 101 -14.54 10.80 -33.13
C GLN A 101 -14.95 10.40 -31.71
N GLY A 102 -14.18 10.82 -30.68
CA GLY A 102 -14.42 10.45 -29.29
C GLY A 102 -14.06 8.99 -28.95
N ARG A 103 -13.36 8.27 -29.83
CA ARG A 103 -12.95 6.89 -29.58
C ARG A 103 -11.64 6.86 -28.79
N LEU A 104 -11.57 5.97 -27.80
CA LEU A 104 -10.36 5.80 -27.00
C LEU A 104 -9.29 5.07 -27.79
N GLN A 105 -8.17 5.73 -28.02
CA GLN A 105 -6.95 5.22 -28.61
C GLN A 105 -5.86 5.16 -27.55
N GLY A 106 -4.83 4.34 -27.76
CA GLY A 106 -3.72 4.26 -26.81
C GLY A 106 -2.50 3.55 -27.38
N PHE A 107 -1.37 3.77 -26.68
CA PHE A 107 -0.09 3.16 -27.01
C PHE A 107 0.74 2.93 -25.74
N ARG A 108 1.71 2.05 -25.84
CA ARG A 108 2.75 1.85 -24.82
C ARG A 108 3.96 2.72 -25.15
N ILE A 109 4.58 3.28 -24.11
CA ILE A 109 5.84 3.99 -24.23
C ILE A 109 6.98 2.97 -24.21
N ASN A 110 7.82 2.98 -25.24
CA ASN A 110 9.07 2.24 -25.25
C ASN A 110 10.18 3.00 -24.53
N ARG A 111 10.33 4.30 -24.85
CA ARG A 111 11.37 5.16 -24.27
C ARG A 111 10.85 6.56 -24.02
N VAL A 112 11.28 7.12 -22.90
CA VAL A 112 11.09 8.53 -22.54
C VAL A 112 12.42 9.27 -22.60
N ASP A 113 12.42 10.49 -23.16
CA ASP A 113 13.57 11.38 -23.18
C ASP A 113 13.04 12.81 -22.88
N GLY A 114 13.12 13.22 -21.62
CA GLY A 114 12.48 14.42 -21.13
C GLY A 114 10.97 14.41 -21.37
N ASN A 115 10.49 15.32 -22.22
CA ASN A 115 9.08 15.38 -22.61
C ASN A 115 8.78 14.68 -23.96
N LYS A 116 9.73 13.95 -24.52
CA LYS A 116 9.57 13.17 -25.74
C LYS A 116 9.24 11.72 -25.41
N LEU A 117 8.14 11.23 -25.94
CA LEU A 117 7.66 9.88 -25.78
C LEU A 117 7.88 9.12 -27.09
N TYR A 118 8.59 8.01 -27.02
CA TYR A 118 8.81 7.09 -28.14
C TYR A 118 7.88 5.88 -27.96
N PRO A 119 6.82 5.75 -28.78
CA PRO A 119 5.92 4.61 -28.71
C PRO A 119 6.59 3.28 -29.03
N ALA A 120 6.07 2.20 -28.48
CA ALA A 120 6.53 0.83 -28.78
C ALA A 120 6.04 0.31 -30.17
N GLY A 121 5.11 0.99 -30.81
CA GLY A 121 4.56 0.66 -32.11
C GLY A 121 4.11 1.91 -32.85
N GLU A 122 3.50 1.70 -34.00
CA GLU A 122 2.93 2.80 -34.78
C GLU A 122 1.76 3.44 -34.04
N VAL A 123 1.73 4.77 -34.03
CA VAL A 123 0.66 5.57 -33.45
C VAL A 123 0.06 6.44 -34.56
N SER A 124 -1.23 6.35 -34.73
CA SER A 124 -1.96 7.21 -35.67
C SER A 124 -1.69 8.68 -35.38
N ARG A 125 -1.89 9.51 -36.41
CA ARG A 125 -1.69 10.95 -36.24
C ARG A 125 -2.64 11.52 -35.20
N ILE A 126 -2.06 12.16 -34.18
CA ILE A 126 -2.78 12.82 -33.08
C ILE A 126 -2.76 14.32 -33.32
N LYS A 127 -3.89 14.97 -33.15
CA LYS A 127 -4.01 16.43 -33.29
C LYS A 127 -3.26 17.16 -32.19
N PRO A 128 -2.50 18.23 -32.47
CA PRO A 128 -1.92 19.07 -31.42
C PRO A 128 -2.98 19.54 -30.41
N ARG A 129 -2.59 19.68 -29.14
CA ARG A 129 -3.44 20.03 -27.99
C ARG A 129 -4.40 18.92 -27.54
N THR A 130 -4.38 17.72 -28.14
CA THR A 130 -5.11 16.56 -27.61
C THR A 130 -4.62 16.24 -26.21
N ARG A 131 -5.55 16.06 -25.26
CA ARG A 131 -5.24 15.62 -23.90
C ARG A 131 -4.74 14.20 -23.89
N LEU A 132 -3.66 13.94 -23.16
CA LEU A 132 -3.06 12.64 -22.99
C LEU A 132 -3.23 12.21 -21.53
N TYR A 133 -3.58 10.95 -21.36
CA TYR A 133 -3.81 10.32 -20.06
C TYR A 133 -2.91 9.12 -19.90
N ARG A 134 -2.44 8.88 -18.68
CA ARG A 134 -1.72 7.66 -18.31
C ARG A 134 -2.70 6.66 -17.69
N ASN A 135 -3.10 5.66 -18.45
CA ASN A 135 -4.00 4.61 -17.98
C ASN A 135 -3.28 3.40 -17.39
N PHE A 136 -1.96 3.37 -17.48
CA PHE A 136 -1.10 2.37 -16.87
C PHE A 136 0.24 2.98 -16.46
N ASP A 137 0.51 3.02 -15.16
CA ASP A 137 1.77 3.47 -14.58
C ASP A 137 2.63 2.25 -14.25
N GLN A 138 3.67 2.02 -15.06
CA GLN A 138 4.54 0.85 -14.96
C GLN A 138 5.27 0.79 -13.61
N GLU A 139 5.73 1.93 -13.12
CA GLU A 139 6.47 2.00 -11.85
C GLU A 139 5.54 1.74 -10.66
N PHE A 140 4.38 2.35 -10.66
CA PHE A 140 3.39 2.17 -9.62
C PHE A 140 2.86 0.72 -9.56
N GLU A 141 2.57 0.11 -10.70
CA GLU A 141 2.19 -1.30 -10.78
C GLU A 141 3.27 -2.23 -10.25
N ARG A 142 4.54 -1.94 -10.53
CA ARG A 142 5.66 -2.71 -9.98
C ARG A 142 5.74 -2.62 -8.45
N ILE A 143 5.37 -1.46 -7.87
CA ILE A 143 5.25 -1.31 -6.41
C ILE A 143 4.08 -2.14 -5.87
N LEU A 144 2.95 -2.11 -6.54
CA LEU A 144 1.76 -2.84 -6.10
C LEU A 144 1.89 -4.37 -6.21
N THR A 145 2.62 -4.88 -7.19
CA THR A 145 2.79 -6.33 -7.39
C THR A 145 3.71 -6.98 -6.38
N ARG A 146 4.68 -6.27 -5.84
CA ARG A 146 5.54 -6.78 -4.77
C ARG A 146 4.85 -6.77 -3.39
N LYS A 147 5.54 -7.26 -2.36
CA LYS A 147 5.09 -7.19 -0.96
C LYS A 147 5.21 -5.74 -0.44
N SER A 148 4.29 -4.87 -0.86
CA SER A 148 4.26 -3.44 -0.51
C SER A 148 3.19 -3.09 0.53
N SER A 149 2.53 -4.08 1.09
CA SER A 149 1.59 -3.92 2.19
C SER A 149 1.65 -5.12 3.10
N GLU A 150 1.63 -4.86 4.39
CA GLU A 150 1.64 -5.89 5.42
C GLU A 150 0.70 -5.47 6.56
N ARG A 151 0.06 -6.44 7.19
CA ARG A 151 -0.67 -6.27 8.44
C ARG A 151 -0.05 -7.16 9.49
N LYS A 152 0.31 -6.59 10.63
CA LYS A 152 0.83 -7.30 11.78
C LYS A 152 0.01 -7.01 13.02
N ILE A 153 -0.12 -8.02 13.86
CA ILE A 153 -0.77 -7.96 15.18
C ILE A 153 0.35 -7.87 16.22
N GLY A 154 0.29 -6.84 17.05
CA GLY A 154 1.25 -6.66 18.14
C GLY A 154 1.06 -7.71 19.22
N VAL A 155 2.14 -8.38 19.64
CA VAL A 155 2.13 -9.36 20.72
C VAL A 155 3.13 -8.94 21.79
N CYS A 156 2.68 -8.95 23.04
CA CYS A 156 3.52 -8.80 24.22
C CYS A 156 3.84 -10.16 24.80
N TRP A 157 5.09 -10.34 25.22
CA TRP A 157 5.56 -11.55 25.88
C TRP A 157 5.73 -11.32 27.36
N GLU A 158 5.37 -12.34 28.15
CA GLU A 158 5.69 -12.45 29.56
C GLU A 158 6.36 -13.80 29.82
N LEU A 159 7.58 -13.77 30.34
CA LEU A 159 8.28 -14.94 30.81
C LEU A 159 8.31 -14.89 32.32
N ALA A 160 7.68 -15.86 32.97
CA ALA A 160 7.60 -15.92 34.41
C ALA A 160 8.24 -17.21 34.95
N ASP A 161 8.80 -17.10 36.14
CA ASP A 161 9.36 -18.20 36.89
C ASP A 161 8.25 -19.02 37.57
N THR A 162 8.34 -20.33 37.56
CA THR A 162 7.41 -21.23 38.27
C THR A 162 8.16 -22.16 39.20
N SER A 163 7.47 -22.84 40.10
CA SER A 163 8.11 -23.79 41.04
C SER A 163 8.86 -24.93 40.33
N PHE A 164 8.45 -25.31 39.12
CA PHE A 164 9.00 -26.43 38.36
C PHE A 164 9.61 -26.05 37.00
N GLY A 165 9.87 -24.75 36.73
CA GLY A 165 10.41 -24.31 35.48
C GLY A 165 9.96 -22.89 35.11
N PHE A 166 9.46 -22.72 33.91
CA PHE A 166 9.05 -21.42 33.38
C PHE A 166 7.66 -21.47 32.75
N SER A 167 7.00 -20.32 32.72
CA SER A 167 5.82 -20.10 31.88
C SER A 167 6.06 -18.97 30.90
N LEU A 168 5.59 -19.15 29.69
CA LEU A 168 5.62 -18.11 28.64
C LEU A 168 4.20 -17.75 28.25
N THR A 169 3.81 -16.50 28.44
CA THR A 169 2.52 -15.97 28.05
C THR A 169 2.68 -15.04 26.86
N ALA A 170 1.86 -15.22 25.85
CA ALA A 170 1.67 -14.28 24.75
C ALA A 170 0.33 -13.58 24.91
N ALA A 171 0.30 -12.26 24.80
CA ALA A 171 -0.93 -11.47 24.80
C ALA A 171 -0.94 -10.54 23.58
N ASP A 172 -2.03 -10.51 22.82
CA ASP A 172 -2.20 -9.59 21.73
C ASP A 172 -2.86 -8.26 22.16
N GLU A 173 -3.07 -7.37 21.22
CA GLU A 173 -3.67 -6.03 21.47
C GLU A 173 -5.15 -6.07 21.89
N ASP A 174 -5.83 -7.19 21.71
CA ASP A 174 -7.23 -7.44 22.11
C ASP A 174 -7.30 -8.27 23.41
N ASP A 175 -6.17 -8.44 24.11
CA ASP A 175 -6.01 -9.22 25.36
C ASP A 175 -6.32 -10.73 25.20
N ASN A 176 -6.21 -11.26 23.99
CA ASN A 176 -6.20 -12.71 23.81
C ASN A 176 -4.89 -13.26 24.34
N ARG A 177 -4.96 -14.17 25.33
CA ARG A 177 -3.81 -14.69 26.04
C ARG A 177 -3.65 -16.20 25.84
N VAL A 178 -2.41 -16.62 25.64
CA VAL A 178 -2.02 -18.03 25.61
C VAL A 178 -0.80 -18.20 26.49
N THR A 179 -0.88 -19.13 27.45
CA THR A 179 0.23 -19.46 28.35
C THR A 179 0.67 -20.90 28.12
N LEU A 180 1.97 -21.08 27.98
CA LEU A 180 2.61 -22.38 27.94
C LEU A 180 3.53 -22.54 29.16
N SER A 181 3.52 -23.71 29.78
CA SER A 181 4.39 -24.04 30.90
C SER A 181 5.47 -25.04 30.47
N PHE A 182 6.68 -24.79 30.88
CA PHE A 182 7.86 -25.58 30.56
C PHE A 182 8.51 -26.11 31.83
N PRO A 183 8.36 -27.40 32.14
CA PRO A 183 8.91 -28.00 33.34
C PRO A 183 10.39 -28.40 33.17
N TYR A 184 11.22 -27.38 32.94
CA TYR A 184 12.67 -27.57 32.82
C TYR A 184 13.38 -27.25 34.13
N PRO A 185 14.46 -27.99 34.48
CA PRO A 185 15.29 -27.62 35.60
C PRO A 185 15.91 -26.25 35.40
N LYS A 186 15.98 -25.46 36.46
CA LYS A 186 16.53 -24.12 36.44
C LYS A 186 18.02 -24.19 36.74
N GLU A 187 18.79 -23.53 35.85
CA GLU A 187 20.21 -23.36 36.05
C GLU A 187 20.55 -21.86 35.93
N LEU A 188 21.46 -21.40 36.75
CA LEU A 188 21.94 -20.03 36.69
C LEU A 188 22.80 -19.87 35.44
N ALA A 189 22.43 -18.95 34.58
CA ALA A 189 23.23 -18.60 33.42
C ALA A 189 24.51 -17.85 33.85
N ARG A 190 25.63 -18.13 33.19
CA ARG A 190 26.93 -17.45 33.46
C ARG A 190 26.92 -16.00 33.04
N THR A 191 26.08 -15.63 32.10
CA THR A 191 25.93 -14.26 31.58
C THR A 191 24.44 -13.91 31.48
N PRO A 192 24.07 -12.61 31.56
CA PRO A 192 22.69 -12.19 31.39
C PRO A 192 22.10 -12.66 30.05
N GLN A 193 20.92 -13.26 30.07
CA GLN A 193 20.28 -13.86 28.89
C GLN A 193 19.16 -12.98 28.29
N VAL A 194 18.89 -11.83 28.87
CA VAL A 194 17.75 -10.97 28.48
C VAL A 194 17.76 -10.64 26.98
N ASP A 195 18.89 -10.20 26.45
CA ASP A 195 18.99 -9.84 25.03
C ASP A 195 18.87 -11.06 24.10
N ASN A 196 19.42 -12.19 24.52
CA ASN A 196 19.27 -13.43 23.78
C ASN A 196 17.80 -13.89 23.75
N LEU A 197 17.12 -13.87 24.88
CA LEU A 197 15.69 -14.19 24.98
C LEU A 197 14.83 -13.26 24.11
N ARG A 198 15.07 -11.96 24.21
CA ARG A 198 14.40 -10.96 23.35
C ARG A 198 14.61 -11.26 21.87
N ASN A 199 15.82 -11.55 21.46
CA ASN A 199 16.14 -11.90 20.10
C ASN A 199 15.48 -13.20 19.64
N GLN A 200 15.40 -14.23 20.49
CA GLN A 200 14.74 -15.49 20.15
C GLN A 200 13.22 -15.35 20.09
N LEU A 201 12.61 -14.73 21.10
CA LEU A 201 11.16 -14.47 21.12
C LEU A 201 10.72 -13.53 20.00
N GLY A 202 11.65 -12.69 19.50
CA GLY A 202 11.43 -11.80 18.36
C GLY A 202 11.34 -12.49 17.00
N LYS A 203 11.75 -13.75 16.90
CA LYS A 203 11.76 -14.52 15.64
C LYS A 203 10.38 -15.06 15.30
N LEU A 204 9.41 -14.18 15.02
CA LEU A 204 8.03 -14.58 14.71
C LEU A 204 7.84 -15.06 13.26
N GLY A 205 8.88 -15.00 12.43
CA GLY A 205 8.90 -15.53 11.06
C GLY A 205 7.81 -14.98 10.16
N ASN A 206 7.17 -15.85 9.39
CA ASN A 206 6.08 -15.49 8.48
C ASN A 206 4.70 -15.47 9.15
N THR A 207 4.64 -15.39 10.48
CA THR A 207 3.38 -15.26 11.21
C THR A 207 2.76 -13.86 11.03
N PRO A 208 1.47 -13.68 11.29
CA PRO A 208 0.83 -12.36 11.28
C PRO A 208 1.22 -11.50 12.48
N PHE A 209 2.10 -11.98 13.37
CA PHE A 209 2.46 -11.30 14.60
C PHE A 209 3.77 -10.51 14.48
N GLU A 210 3.90 -9.47 15.31
CA GLU A 210 5.15 -8.73 15.57
C GLU A 210 5.25 -8.42 17.06
N ILE A 211 6.46 -8.20 17.55
CA ILE A 211 6.65 -7.83 18.95
C ILE A 211 6.18 -6.39 19.17
N ALA A 212 5.26 -6.21 20.11
CA ALA A 212 4.82 -4.92 20.62
C ALA A 212 5.55 -4.54 21.93
N GLY A 213 5.93 -5.54 22.73
CA GLY A 213 6.60 -5.30 24.00
C GLY A 213 6.74 -6.56 24.85
N TYR A 214 7.15 -6.33 26.09
CA TYR A 214 7.25 -7.35 27.15
C TYR A 214 6.39 -6.91 28.32
N LEU A 215 5.61 -7.81 28.91
CA LEU A 215 4.64 -7.51 29.96
C LEU A 215 5.28 -7.37 31.35
N SER A 216 6.50 -7.94 31.55
CA SER A 216 7.25 -7.78 32.80
C SER A 216 8.63 -7.23 32.52
N GLU A 217 8.99 -6.17 33.27
CA GLU A 217 10.36 -5.65 33.31
C GLU A 217 11.27 -6.46 34.27
N ASP A 218 10.71 -7.34 35.07
CA ASP A 218 11.43 -8.15 36.04
C ASP A 218 12.15 -9.37 35.44
N ALA A 219 12.78 -9.17 34.28
CA ALA A 219 13.83 -10.10 33.83
C ALA A 219 15.11 -10.04 34.68
N SER A 220 15.10 -9.31 35.80
CA SER A 220 16.24 -9.22 36.74
C SER A 220 16.52 -10.53 37.48
N GLY A 221 15.55 -11.48 37.49
CA GLY A 221 15.74 -12.80 38.05
C GLY A 221 16.25 -13.88 37.09
N ILE A 222 16.25 -13.62 35.77
CA ILE A 222 16.80 -14.54 34.78
C ILE A 222 18.27 -14.21 34.55
N ARG A 223 19.10 -14.68 35.43
CA ARG A 223 20.56 -14.69 35.26
C ARG A 223 21.00 -16.01 34.71
#